data_005bf3358a169b071c9d9c7f41c2a7cc
#
_entry.id   005bf3358a169b071c9d9c7f41c2a7cc
#
_cell.length_a   1.000
_cell.length_b   1.000
_cell.length_c   1.000
_cell.angle_alpha   90.00
_cell.angle_beta   90.00
_cell.angle_gamma   90.00
#
_symmetry.space_group_name_H-M   'P 1'
#
loop_
_entity.id
_entity.type
_entity.pdbx_description
1 polymer ?
#
loop_
_entity_poly.entity_id
_entity_poly.type
_entity_poly.pdbx_seq_one_letter_code
_entity_poly.pdbx_strand_id
1 'polypeptide(L)'
;MLLKLLSEKDMYGYEMIETLRQRSQNVFELKAGTLYPLLHSLEAKGFLTSYEQEQNGKTRVYYSISKNGNMFLKEKKEEWAVYVKAVSDVLAMGV
;
A
#
# COMPACT_ATOMS: atom_id res chain seq x y z
N MET A 1 3.25 1.69 -0.90
CA MET A 1 2.84 1.56 0.49
C MET A 1 1.45 0.96 0.67
N LEU A 2 0.44 1.47 -0.03
CA LEU A 2 -0.90 0.89 0.05
C LEU A 2 -0.93 -0.55 -0.45
N LEU A 3 -0.21 -0.86 -1.52
CA LEU A 3 -0.13 -2.23 -2.02
C LEU A 3 0.49 -3.18 -0.99
N LYS A 4 1.44 -2.70 -0.22
CA LYS A 4 2.05 -3.51 0.84
C LYS A 4 1.03 -3.88 1.91
N LEU A 5 0.20 -2.94 2.33
CA LEU A 5 -0.87 -3.22 3.30
C LEU A 5 -1.85 -4.25 2.75
N LEU A 6 -2.27 -4.07 1.50
CA LEU A 6 -3.24 -4.96 0.87
C LEU A 6 -2.65 -6.32 0.53
N SER A 7 -1.32 -6.45 0.42
CA SER A 7 -0.68 -7.74 0.22
C SER A 7 -0.82 -8.65 1.44
N GLU A 8 -1.06 -8.08 2.60
CA GLU A 8 -1.21 -8.83 3.85
C GLU A 8 -2.65 -9.28 4.07
N LYS A 9 -3.61 -8.42 3.77
CA LYS A 9 -5.04 -8.75 3.83
C LYS A 9 -5.84 -7.65 3.12
N ASP A 10 -7.06 -7.99 2.73
CA ASP A 10 -8.00 -7.01 2.19
C ASP A 10 -8.40 -6.03 3.28
N MET A 11 -8.53 -4.76 2.92
CA MET A 11 -8.88 -3.70 3.87
C MET A 11 -9.84 -2.72 3.22
N TYR A 12 -10.70 -2.10 4.05
CA TYR A 12 -11.46 -0.93 3.62
C TYR A 12 -10.68 0.34 3.94
N GLY A 13 -11.09 1.48 3.36
CA GLY A 13 -10.31 2.72 3.40
C GLY A 13 -9.90 3.18 4.79
N TYR A 14 -10.85 3.22 5.73
CA TYR A 14 -10.57 3.65 7.09
C TYR A 14 -9.57 2.72 7.79
N GLU A 15 -9.69 1.42 7.54
CA GLU A 15 -8.78 0.42 8.10
C GLU A 15 -7.35 0.65 7.61
N MET A 16 -7.17 1.01 6.33
CA MET A 16 -5.87 1.35 5.78
C MET A 16 -5.26 2.58 6.47
N ILE A 17 -6.08 3.61 6.68
CA ILE A 17 -5.63 4.82 7.37
C ILE A 17 -5.13 4.50 8.78
N GLU A 18 -5.91 3.74 9.53
CA GLU A 18 -5.55 3.38 10.90
C GLU A 18 -4.31 2.48 10.95
N THR A 19 -4.21 1.51 10.06
CA THR A 19 -3.07 0.60 10.02
C THR A 19 -1.78 1.36 9.69
N LEU A 20 -1.83 2.27 8.72
CA LEU A 20 -0.66 3.05 8.35
C LEU A 20 -0.23 3.97 9.50
N ARG A 21 -1.19 4.60 10.18
CA ARG A 21 -0.89 5.45 11.31
C ARG A 21 -0.21 4.67 12.45
N GLN A 22 -0.74 3.50 12.78
CA GLN A 22 -0.18 2.66 13.84
C GLN A 22 1.22 2.17 13.50
N ARG A 23 1.43 1.68 12.28
CA ARG A 23 2.73 1.14 11.86
C ARG A 23 3.81 2.20 11.74
N SER A 24 3.43 3.44 11.44
CA SER A 24 4.37 4.55 11.33
C SER A 24 4.54 5.32 12.64
N GLN A 25 3.90 4.87 13.73
CA GLN A 25 3.91 5.55 15.03
C GLN A 25 3.46 7.00 14.91
N ASN A 26 2.39 7.22 14.15
CA ASN A 26 1.78 8.52 13.88
C ASN A 26 2.65 9.48 13.03
N VAL A 27 3.73 8.98 12.43
CA VAL A 27 4.57 9.79 11.53
C VAL A 27 3.85 10.07 10.23
N PHE A 28 3.17 9.05 9.67
CA PHE A 28 2.38 9.20 8.45
C PHE A 28 0.89 9.25 8.78
N GLU A 29 0.27 10.36 8.44
CA GLU A 29 -1.16 10.53 8.57
C GLU A 29 -1.77 10.70 7.18
N LEU A 30 -2.47 9.68 6.71
CA LEU A 30 -3.10 9.70 5.40
C LEU A 30 -4.58 10.03 5.56
N LYS A 31 -5.01 11.11 4.92
CA LYS A 31 -6.40 11.55 4.98
C LYS A 31 -7.21 10.90 3.88
N ALA A 32 -8.52 10.75 4.11
CA ALA A 32 -9.44 10.15 3.15
C ALA A 32 -9.42 10.88 1.81
N GLY A 33 -9.32 12.21 1.82
CA GLY A 33 -9.25 13.02 0.59
C GLY A 33 -8.02 12.74 -0.27
N THR A 34 -6.97 12.18 0.30
CA THR A 34 -5.78 11.76 -0.43
C THR A 34 -5.83 10.27 -0.77
N LEU A 35 -6.36 9.46 0.15
CA LEU A 35 -6.39 8.01 0.00
C LEU A 35 -7.27 7.56 -1.17
N TYR A 36 -8.52 8.03 -1.24
CA TYR A 36 -9.46 7.53 -2.23
C TYR A 36 -9.05 7.80 -3.68
N PRO A 37 -8.53 9.00 -4.03
CA PRO A 37 -7.98 9.20 -5.38
C PRO A 37 -6.82 8.24 -5.70
N LEU A 38 -5.96 7.93 -4.74
CA LEU A 38 -4.87 6.96 -4.94
C LEU A 38 -5.42 5.56 -5.17
N LEU A 39 -6.41 5.13 -4.40
CA LEU A 39 -7.04 3.83 -4.58
C LEU A 39 -7.70 3.71 -5.95
N HIS A 40 -8.41 4.75 -6.39
CA HIS A 40 -9.06 4.76 -7.69
C HIS A 40 -8.02 4.71 -8.82
N SER A 41 -6.91 5.42 -8.67
CA SER A 41 -5.82 5.38 -9.64
C SER A 41 -5.21 3.99 -9.75
N LEU A 42 -4.94 3.33 -8.63
CA LEU A 42 -4.39 1.98 -8.61
C LEU A 42 -5.37 0.97 -9.18
N GLU A 43 -6.67 1.13 -8.91
CA GLU A 43 -7.70 0.27 -9.47
C GLU A 43 -7.79 0.44 -10.99
N ALA A 44 -7.72 1.67 -11.49
CA ALA A 44 -7.74 1.97 -12.92
C ALA A 44 -6.54 1.35 -13.64
N LYS A 45 -5.40 1.24 -12.96
CA LYS A 45 -4.19 0.59 -13.49
C LYS A 45 -4.24 -0.93 -13.40
N GLY A 46 -5.28 -1.48 -12.78
CA GLY A 46 -5.43 -2.93 -12.64
C GLY A 46 -4.63 -3.54 -11.49
N PHE A 47 -4.11 -2.73 -10.58
CA PHE A 47 -3.34 -3.22 -9.43
C PHE A 47 -4.21 -3.59 -8.23
N LEU A 48 -5.42 -3.05 -8.15
CA LEU A 48 -6.39 -3.33 -7.10
C LEU A 48 -7.72 -3.72 -7.71
N THR A 49 -8.50 -4.46 -6.93
CA THR A 49 -9.91 -4.68 -7.18
C THR A 49 -10.69 -4.25 -5.94
N SER A 50 -11.97 -3.97 -6.09
CA SER A 50 -12.82 -3.60 -4.97
C SER A 50 -14.08 -4.46 -4.95
N TYR A 51 -14.61 -4.67 -3.74
CA TYR A 51 -15.86 -5.38 -3.55
C TYR A 51 -16.57 -4.84 -2.32
N GLU A 52 -17.88 -5.01 -2.28
CA GLU A 52 -18.67 -4.60 -1.13
C GLU A 52 -18.87 -5.78 -0.19
N GLN A 53 -18.77 -5.52 1.10
CA GLN A 53 -19.03 -6.51 2.13
C GLN A 53 -19.84 -5.88 3.24
N GLU A 54 -20.90 -6.54 3.65
CA GLU A 54 -21.69 -6.10 4.77
C GLU A 54 -21.13 -6.67 6.07
N GLN A 55 -20.94 -5.77 7.05
CA GLN A 55 -20.43 -6.15 8.36
C GLN A 55 -21.14 -5.32 9.42
N ASN A 56 -21.77 -6.00 10.38
CA ASN A 56 -22.52 -5.37 11.47
C ASN A 56 -23.59 -4.38 10.96
N GLY A 57 -24.29 -4.74 9.90
CA GLY A 57 -25.34 -3.92 9.32
C GLY A 57 -24.85 -2.75 8.47
N LYS A 58 -23.55 -2.63 8.26
CA LYS A 58 -22.96 -1.58 7.42
C LYS A 58 -22.28 -2.19 6.21
N THR A 59 -22.55 -1.64 5.03
CA THR A 59 -21.86 -2.03 3.81
C THR A 59 -20.57 -1.22 3.67
N ARG A 60 -19.46 -1.91 3.49
CA ARG A 60 -18.14 -1.28 3.31
C ARG A 60 -17.52 -1.76 2.03
N VAL A 61 -16.79 -0.86 1.37
CA VAL A 61 -16.02 -1.20 0.17
C VAL A 61 -14.63 -1.64 0.60
N TYR A 62 -14.33 -2.90 0.34
CA TYR A 62 -13.01 -3.47 0.60
C TYR A 62 -12.17 -3.44 -0.67
N TYR A 63 -10.88 -3.26 -0.49
CA TYR A 63 -9.91 -3.27 -1.58
C TYR A 63 -9.01 -4.49 -1.42
N SER A 64 -8.71 -5.11 -2.55
CA SER A 64 -7.89 -6.31 -2.61
C SER A 64 -6.80 -6.10 -3.65
N ILE A 65 -5.58 -6.55 -3.36
CA ILE A 65 -4.50 -6.48 -4.33
C ILE A 65 -4.74 -7.52 -5.42
N SER A 66 -4.58 -7.10 -6.68
CA SER A 66 -4.71 -8.01 -7.81
C SER A 66 -3.40 -8.76 -8.06
N LYS A 67 -3.43 -9.75 -8.98
CA LYS A 67 -2.23 -10.44 -9.41
C LYS A 67 -1.20 -9.45 -9.98
N ASN A 68 -1.66 -8.50 -10.80
CA ASN A 68 -0.81 -7.46 -11.35
C ASN A 68 -0.24 -6.54 -10.27
N GLY A 69 -1.04 -6.23 -9.25
CA GLY A 69 -0.59 -5.45 -8.11
C GLY A 69 0.50 -6.15 -7.32
N ASN A 70 0.37 -7.46 -7.11
CA ASN A 70 1.39 -8.26 -6.44
C ASN A 70 2.70 -8.27 -7.23
N MET A 71 2.61 -8.42 -8.54
CA MET A 71 3.79 -8.39 -9.42
C MET A 71 4.47 -7.02 -9.38
N PHE A 72 3.69 -5.96 -9.44
CA PHE A 72 4.20 -4.59 -9.34
C PHE A 72 4.90 -4.34 -8.00
N LEU A 73 4.30 -4.78 -6.91
CA LEU A 73 4.88 -4.64 -5.58
C LEU A 73 6.21 -5.37 -5.46
N LYS A 74 6.28 -6.59 -5.97
CA LYS A 74 7.51 -7.38 -5.97
C LYS A 74 8.62 -6.69 -6.76
N GLU A 75 8.29 -6.16 -7.93
CA GLU A 75 9.23 -5.42 -8.76
C GLU A 75 9.77 -4.19 -8.04
N LYS A 76 8.88 -3.42 -7.39
CA LYS A 76 9.29 -2.23 -6.65
C LYS A 76 10.15 -2.56 -5.44
N LYS A 77 9.89 -3.67 -4.76
CA LYS A 77 10.73 -4.13 -3.66
C LYS A 77 12.13 -4.48 -4.13
N GLU A 78 12.23 -5.14 -5.28
CA GLU A 78 13.54 -5.48 -5.87
C GLU A 78 14.32 -4.24 -6.25
N GLU A 79 13.67 -3.27 -6.90
CA GLU A 79 14.29 -1.98 -7.24
C GLU A 79 14.79 -1.26 -5.98
N TRP A 80 13.98 -1.24 -4.93
CA TRP A 80 14.35 -0.61 -3.68
C TRP A 80 15.55 -1.28 -3.03
N ALA A 81 15.60 -2.62 -3.04
CA ALA A 81 16.71 -3.38 -2.48
C ALA A 81 18.02 -3.08 -3.20
N VAL A 82 18.00 -2.97 -4.54
CA VAL A 82 19.15 -2.61 -5.34
C VAL A 82 19.63 -1.19 -4.99
N TYR A 83 18.69 -0.26 -4.89
CA TYR A 83 19.00 1.13 -4.53
C TYR A 83 19.65 1.23 -3.15
N VAL A 84 19.07 0.56 -2.16
CA VAL A 84 19.59 0.56 -0.79
C VAL A 84 21.01 -0.02 -0.74
N LYS A 85 21.24 -1.12 -1.45
CA LYS A 85 22.56 -1.74 -1.53
C LYS A 85 23.59 -0.79 -2.16
N ALA A 86 23.21 -0.11 -3.24
CA ALA A 86 24.10 0.84 -3.90
C ALA A 86 24.48 1.98 -2.98
N VAL A 87 23.53 2.55 -2.24
CA VAL A 87 23.79 3.61 -1.27
C VAL A 87 24.70 3.12 -0.15
N SER A 88 24.44 1.91 0.37
CA SER A 88 25.28 1.31 1.42
C SER A 88 26.72 1.10 0.95
N ASP A 89 26.90 0.63 -0.28
CA ASP A 89 28.23 0.42 -0.85
C ASP A 89 29.00 1.75 -0.96
N VAL A 90 28.33 2.82 -1.39
CA VAL A 90 28.95 4.15 -1.48
C VAL A 90 29.36 4.64 -0.09
N LEU A 91 28.50 4.49 0.91
CA LEU A 91 28.82 4.89 2.28
C LEU A 91 29.99 4.09 2.85
N ALA A 92 30.08 2.80 2.52
CA ALA A 92 31.17 1.94 2.95
C ALA A 92 32.52 2.34 2.34
N MET A 93 32.52 3.11 1.24
CA MET A 93 33.74 3.60 0.64
C MET A 93 34.35 4.82 1.38
N GLY A 94 33.74 5.26 2.46
CA GLY A 94 34.26 6.34 3.28
C GLY A 94 33.99 7.72 2.74
N VAL A 95 32.96 7.89 1.97
CA VAL A 95 32.56 9.18 1.39
C VAL A 95 31.89 10.08 2.40
#